data_900deac6f5ddf8cc22106187ce16601f
#
_entry.id   900deac6f5ddf8cc22106187ce16601f
#
_cell.length_a   1.000
_cell.length_b   1.000
_cell.length_c   1.000
_cell.angle_alpha   90.00
_cell.angle_beta   90.00
_cell.angle_gamma   90.00
#
_symmetry.space_group_name_H-M   'P 1'
#
loop_
_entity.id
_entity.type
_entity.pdbx_description
1 polymer ?
#
loop_
_entity_poly.entity_id
_entity_poly.type
_entity_poly.pdbx_seq_one_letter_code
_entity_poly.pdbx_strand_id
1 'polypeptide(L)'
;LKSVLRFIGQALAIAAITLALDFLLTAALFPGLKKSWAKAARPGVYRPAEHHHDLVPDRELVRVWGRVRYPWKTDRFGFRTGACAPGEPATGREAIFVVGDSFTEALGSSYEQSFVGLMACDAALQGKAVYNLGVASYSPAIYHQKIRTAARRLGITPAEIFVFLDLSDIDDDANAYRAGGGDSGAAVAKSEKWAIPWDEIGLFFVNNFAVVHLAHDLSVASSFKQKMSFGRERARWAFDPALLEKWGRRGLEVAGGNLDKVVALCRDWKCGVTLVVYPWPDNVAAGDRDSLQVRHWRDWAAARGVRFVDGFAAFFREPADVAIARYFISGDVHFTEAGNRLLYEEVKATTGGAW
;
A
#
# COMPACT_ATOMS: atom_id res chain seq x y z
N LEU A 1 7.54 -51.57 12.78
CA LEU A 1 7.51 -50.35 13.60
C LEU A 1 8.93 -49.83 13.90
N LYS A 2 9.87 -50.66 14.42
CA LYS A 2 11.25 -50.25 14.77
C LYS A 2 12.05 -49.76 13.54
N SER A 3 11.92 -50.37 12.36
CA SER A 3 12.58 -49.92 11.13
C SER A 3 12.02 -48.57 10.62
N VAL A 4 10.73 -48.35 10.72
CA VAL A 4 10.08 -47.07 10.34
C VAL A 4 10.54 -45.93 11.27
N LEU A 5 10.55 -46.18 12.58
CA LEU A 5 11.04 -45.23 13.58
C LEU A 5 12.52 -44.87 13.36
N ARG A 6 13.35 -45.85 13.01
CA ARG A 6 14.78 -45.65 12.69
C ARG A 6 14.95 -44.82 11.42
N PHE A 7 14.16 -45.11 10.39
CA PHE A 7 14.17 -44.32 9.15
C PHE A 7 13.74 -42.85 9.40
N ILE A 8 12.67 -42.64 10.16
CA ILE A 8 12.19 -41.30 10.55
C ILE A 8 13.28 -40.57 11.35
N GLY A 9 13.93 -41.25 12.32
CA GLY A 9 15.00 -40.66 13.09
C GLY A 9 16.22 -40.25 12.22
N GLN A 10 16.59 -41.07 11.24
CA GLN A 10 17.66 -40.75 10.32
C GLN A 10 17.29 -39.56 9.41
N ALA A 11 16.06 -39.54 8.88
CA ALA A 11 15.58 -38.45 8.04
C ALA A 11 15.57 -37.11 8.82
N LEU A 12 15.12 -37.11 10.07
CA LEU A 12 15.14 -35.92 10.94
C LEU A 12 16.56 -35.46 11.25
N ALA A 13 17.48 -36.40 11.50
CA ALA A 13 18.89 -36.06 11.74
C ALA A 13 19.55 -35.43 10.51
N ILE A 14 19.31 -35.98 9.33
CA ILE A 14 19.80 -35.42 8.07
C ILE A 14 19.23 -34.01 7.85
N ALA A 15 17.93 -33.83 8.03
CA ALA A 15 17.29 -32.54 7.90
C ALA A 15 17.88 -31.50 8.87
N ALA A 16 18.09 -31.89 10.14
CA ALA A 16 18.69 -31.00 11.15
C ALA A 16 20.12 -30.61 10.80
N ILE A 17 20.96 -31.57 10.33
CA ILE A 17 22.33 -31.31 9.91
C ILE A 17 22.35 -30.38 8.69
N THR A 18 21.48 -30.63 7.71
CA THR A 18 21.37 -29.79 6.49
C THR A 18 20.98 -28.36 6.84
N LEU A 19 19.99 -28.17 7.71
CA LEU A 19 19.59 -26.85 8.18
C LEU A 19 20.72 -26.15 8.97
N ALA A 20 21.41 -26.88 9.83
CA ALA A 20 22.55 -26.31 10.59
C ALA A 20 23.67 -25.85 9.65
N LEU A 21 24.01 -26.65 8.64
CA LEU A 21 25.03 -26.29 7.63
C LEU A 21 24.57 -25.11 6.79
N ASP A 22 23.32 -25.09 6.33
CA ASP A 22 22.77 -23.95 5.55
C ASP A 22 22.80 -22.67 6.39
N PHE A 23 22.40 -22.73 7.66
CA PHE A 23 22.48 -21.59 8.59
C PHE A 23 23.91 -21.05 8.77
N LEU A 24 24.90 -21.94 8.97
CA LEU A 24 26.29 -21.55 9.14
C LEU A 24 26.88 -20.95 7.86
N LEU A 25 26.61 -21.57 6.70
CA LEU A 25 27.05 -21.07 5.40
C LEU A 25 26.41 -19.72 5.08
N THR A 26 25.11 -19.58 5.34
CA THR A 26 24.40 -18.31 5.14
C THR A 26 24.97 -17.21 6.04
N ALA A 27 25.28 -17.56 7.29
CA ALA A 27 25.91 -16.62 8.22
C ALA A 27 27.32 -16.16 7.81
N ALA A 28 28.09 -17.05 7.17
CA ALA A 28 29.45 -16.77 6.73
C ALA A 28 29.47 -16.02 5.39
N LEU A 29 28.64 -16.46 4.42
CA LEU A 29 28.70 -15.96 3.05
C LEU A 29 27.75 -14.78 2.79
N PHE A 30 26.65 -14.69 3.57
CA PHE A 30 25.61 -13.66 3.40
C PHE A 30 25.33 -12.89 4.71
N PRO A 31 26.33 -12.22 5.32
CA PRO A 31 26.15 -11.51 6.59
C PRO A 31 25.12 -10.38 6.51
N GLY A 32 24.82 -9.89 5.30
CA GLY A 32 23.77 -8.89 5.05
C GLY A 32 22.34 -9.37 5.34
N LEU A 33 22.07 -10.67 5.16
CA LEU A 33 20.77 -11.27 5.46
C LEU A 33 20.47 -11.22 6.97
N LYS A 34 21.43 -11.56 7.83
CA LYS A 34 21.29 -11.49 9.30
C LYS A 34 20.99 -10.10 9.84
N LYS A 35 21.66 -9.07 9.30
CA LYS A 35 21.48 -7.68 9.76
C LYS A 35 20.06 -7.17 9.47
N SER A 36 19.43 -7.67 8.42
CA SER A 36 18.08 -7.26 8.06
C SER A 36 17.01 -7.89 8.96
N TRP A 37 17.21 -9.14 9.41
CA TRP A 37 16.24 -9.80 10.29
C TRP A 37 16.17 -9.17 11.68
N ALA A 38 17.31 -8.86 12.29
CA ALA A 38 17.35 -8.22 13.60
C ALA A 38 16.63 -6.87 13.68
N LYS A 39 16.48 -6.18 12.53
CA LYS A 39 15.70 -4.93 12.43
C LYS A 39 14.25 -5.14 11.99
N ALA A 40 13.95 -6.20 11.22
CA ALA A 40 12.60 -6.51 10.73
C ALA A 40 11.71 -7.19 11.81
N ALA A 41 12.31 -7.88 12.77
CA ALA A 41 11.61 -8.64 13.81
C ALA A 41 11.00 -7.79 14.94
N ARG A 42 10.72 -6.50 14.72
CA ARG A 42 9.99 -5.70 15.71
C ARG A 42 8.50 -5.73 15.37
N PRO A 43 7.65 -6.29 16.27
CA PRO A 43 6.21 -6.41 16.04
C PRO A 43 5.55 -5.05 15.90
N GLY A 44 4.53 -5.00 15.04
CA GLY A 44 3.54 -3.95 15.01
C GLY A 44 3.98 -2.65 14.31
N VAL A 45 3.76 -2.59 12.98
CA VAL A 45 3.73 -1.31 12.25
C VAL A 45 2.34 -0.69 12.28
N TYR A 46 1.31 -1.50 12.58
CA TYR A 46 -0.07 -1.07 12.72
C TYR A 46 -0.54 -1.18 14.17
N ARG A 47 -1.47 -0.32 14.56
CA ARG A 47 -2.13 -0.32 15.86
C ARG A 47 -3.63 -0.08 15.69
N PRO A 48 -4.48 -0.55 16.62
CA PRO A 48 -5.88 -0.15 16.65
C PRO A 48 -6.03 1.37 16.78
N ALA A 49 -7.01 1.93 16.08
CA ALA A 49 -7.34 3.36 16.14
C ALA A 49 -8.86 3.57 16.11
N GLU A 50 -9.30 4.78 16.48
CA GLU A 50 -10.71 5.19 16.46
C GLU A 50 -11.39 4.96 15.10
N HIS A 51 -10.61 5.14 14.03
CA HIS A 51 -11.06 4.97 12.65
C HIS A 51 -10.72 3.60 12.05
N HIS A 52 -10.49 2.59 12.85
CA HIS A 52 -10.19 1.19 12.58
C HIS A 52 -8.73 0.83 12.96
N HIS A 53 -7.72 1.23 12.22
CA HIS A 53 -6.30 1.00 12.49
C HIS A 53 -5.47 2.19 12.00
N ASP A 54 -4.23 2.30 12.48
CA ASP A 54 -3.31 3.37 12.11
C ASP A 54 -1.85 2.87 12.22
N LEU A 55 -0.92 3.61 11.66
CA LEU A 55 0.50 3.32 11.83
C LEU A 55 0.96 3.63 13.25
N VAL A 56 1.93 2.85 13.74
CA VAL A 56 2.58 3.11 15.03
C VAL A 56 3.49 4.31 14.89
N PRO A 57 3.39 5.33 15.79
CA PRO A 57 4.27 6.51 15.78
C PRO A 57 5.73 6.17 16.07
N ASP A 58 6.64 7.07 15.66
CA ASP A 58 8.07 7.06 15.98
C ASP A 58 8.74 5.71 15.69
N ARG A 59 8.39 5.11 14.56
CA ARG A 59 8.99 3.85 14.10
C ARG A 59 9.96 4.10 12.96
N GLU A 60 11.12 3.46 13.07
CA GLU A 60 12.11 3.39 12.00
C GLU A 60 12.61 1.97 11.87
N LEU A 61 12.46 1.38 10.70
CA LEU A 61 12.85 0.00 10.42
C LEU A 61 13.06 -0.22 8.92
N VAL A 62 13.64 -1.37 8.57
CA VAL A 62 13.68 -1.86 7.20
C VAL A 62 12.56 -2.88 7.03
N ARG A 63 11.64 -2.63 6.12
CA ARG A 63 10.60 -3.59 5.75
C ARG A 63 11.02 -4.40 4.52
N VAL A 64 10.41 -5.56 4.42
CA VAL A 64 10.49 -6.40 3.22
C VAL A 64 9.08 -6.53 2.66
N TRP A 65 8.93 -6.26 1.36
CA TRP A 65 7.70 -6.46 0.63
C TRP A 65 7.98 -7.20 -0.68
N GLY A 66 7.54 -8.44 -0.77
CA GLY A 66 7.99 -9.34 -1.85
C GLY A 66 9.51 -9.48 -1.82
N ARG A 67 10.16 -9.04 -2.91
CA ARG A 67 11.64 -9.04 -3.03
C ARG A 67 12.28 -7.69 -2.70
N VAL A 68 11.47 -6.68 -2.39
CA VAL A 68 11.96 -5.32 -2.17
C VAL A 68 12.23 -5.10 -0.69
N ARG A 69 13.44 -4.61 -0.39
CA ARG A 69 13.82 -4.11 0.93
C ARG A 69 13.88 -2.60 0.89
N TYR A 70 13.20 -1.97 1.82
CA TYR A 70 13.10 -0.51 1.82
C TYR A 70 13.08 0.05 3.25
N PRO A 71 13.65 1.25 3.46
CA PRO A 71 13.53 1.96 4.71
C PRO A 71 12.07 2.40 4.92
N TRP A 72 11.58 2.22 6.14
CA TRP A 72 10.24 2.58 6.51
C TRP A 72 10.26 3.36 7.81
N LYS A 73 9.65 4.54 7.80
CA LYS A 73 9.65 5.44 8.93
C LYS A 73 8.31 6.12 9.10
N THR A 74 7.89 6.33 10.37
CA THR A 74 6.77 7.16 10.75
C THR A 74 7.22 8.27 11.70
N ASP A 75 6.53 9.38 11.64
CA ASP A 75 6.71 10.47 12.58
C ASP A 75 5.96 10.22 13.91
N ARG A 76 6.03 11.18 14.84
CA ARG A 76 5.36 11.14 16.15
C ARG A 76 3.82 11.10 16.05
N PHE A 77 3.25 11.45 14.90
CA PHE A 77 1.80 11.40 14.66
C PHE A 77 1.35 10.07 14.05
N GLY A 78 2.30 9.22 13.65
CA GLY A 78 2.06 7.96 12.96
C GLY A 78 1.84 8.14 11.46
N PHE A 79 2.37 9.19 10.84
CA PHE A 79 2.35 9.36 9.39
C PHE A 79 3.64 8.83 8.77
N ARG A 80 3.55 8.27 7.57
CA ARG A 80 4.75 7.92 6.80
C ARG A 80 5.56 9.18 6.55
N THR A 81 6.86 9.12 6.79
CA THR A 81 7.74 10.28 6.78
C THR A 81 9.11 9.98 6.16
N GLY A 82 9.81 11.02 5.74
CA GLY A 82 11.15 10.99 5.18
C GLY A 82 11.77 12.38 5.08
N ALA A 83 12.81 12.55 4.26
CA ALA A 83 13.64 13.76 4.23
C ALA A 83 12.88 15.06 3.94
N CYS A 84 11.84 15.02 3.07
CA CYS A 84 11.08 16.22 2.68
C CYS A 84 9.75 16.35 3.44
N ALA A 85 9.41 15.39 4.29
CA ALA A 85 8.18 15.46 5.07
C ALA A 85 8.33 16.49 6.21
N PRO A 86 7.23 17.17 6.61
CA PRO A 86 7.28 18.07 7.74
C PRO A 86 7.51 17.28 9.03
N GLY A 87 8.57 17.60 9.79
CA GLY A 87 8.86 16.96 11.07
C GLY A 87 7.94 17.43 12.19
N GLU A 88 7.41 18.64 12.06
CA GLU A 88 6.51 19.30 13.02
C GLU A 88 5.28 19.86 12.29
N PRO A 89 4.17 20.15 13.01
CA PRO A 89 3.04 20.84 12.41
C PRO A 89 3.51 22.12 11.74
N ALA A 90 3.22 22.24 10.45
CA ALA A 90 3.71 23.33 9.62
C ALA A 90 2.91 24.60 9.86
N THR A 91 3.13 25.27 10.99
CA THR A 91 2.51 26.57 11.29
C THR A 91 3.01 27.62 10.30
N GLY A 92 2.07 28.33 9.65
CA GLY A 92 2.39 29.37 8.67
C GLY A 92 2.70 28.84 7.25
N ARG A 93 2.58 27.53 7.00
CA ARG A 93 2.66 26.94 5.65
C ARG A 93 1.33 26.27 5.28
N GLU A 94 0.97 26.33 4.00
CA GLU A 94 -0.18 25.57 3.52
C GLU A 94 0.07 24.07 3.68
N ALA A 95 -0.86 23.39 4.32
CA ALA A 95 -0.80 21.95 4.53
C ALA A 95 -1.58 21.22 3.42
N ILE A 96 -0.99 20.12 2.94
CA ILE A 96 -1.58 19.22 1.97
C ILE A 96 -1.71 17.85 2.63
N PHE A 97 -2.91 17.31 2.66
CA PHE A 97 -3.15 15.95 3.15
C PHE A 97 -3.27 15.00 1.97
N VAL A 98 -2.50 13.91 2.01
CA VAL A 98 -2.56 12.85 1.00
C VAL A 98 -3.11 11.61 1.67
N VAL A 99 -4.28 11.15 1.26
CA VAL A 99 -4.96 9.97 1.80
C VAL A 99 -5.14 8.91 0.73
N GLY A 100 -5.08 7.67 1.14
CA GLY A 100 -5.21 6.48 0.31
C GLY A 100 -4.80 5.25 1.11
N ASP A 101 -4.58 4.17 0.42
CA ASP A 101 -4.29 2.84 0.96
C ASP A 101 -2.79 2.50 1.02
N SER A 102 -2.46 1.25 0.73
CA SER A 102 -1.11 0.69 0.72
C SER A 102 -0.17 1.33 -0.32
N PHE A 103 -0.70 1.80 -1.46
CA PHE A 103 0.07 2.55 -2.44
C PHE A 103 0.51 3.91 -1.88
N THR A 104 -0.41 4.58 -1.20
CA THR A 104 -0.15 5.88 -0.55
C THR A 104 0.75 5.71 0.68
N GLU A 105 0.60 4.62 1.46
CA GLU A 105 1.57 4.24 2.50
C GLU A 105 2.97 4.00 1.91
N ALA A 106 3.09 3.74 0.62
CA ALA A 106 4.31 3.40 -0.10
C ALA A 106 4.86 2.02 0.29
N LEU A 107 4.02 0.98 0.24
CA LEU A 107 4.49 -0.40 0.40
C LEU A 107 5.44 -0.76 -0.74
N GLY A 108 6.60 -1.33 -0.38
CA GLY A 108 7.66 -1.71 -1.32
C GLY A 108 8.52 -0.54 -1.81
N SER A 109 8.38 0.68 -1.23
CA SER A 109 9.19 1.84 -1.62
C SER A 109 9.67 2.62 -0.40
N SER A 110 10.84 3.26 -0.50
CA SER A 110 11.22 4.31 0.45
C SER A 110 10.27 5.50 0.32
N TYR A 111 10.17 6.30 1.38
CA TYR A 111 9.33 7.50 1.31
C TYR A 111 9.74 8.43 0.18
N GLU A 112 11.04 8.67 0.03
CA GLU A 112 11.62 9.59 -0.95
C GLU A 112 11.38 9.16 -2.40
N GLN A 113 11.21 7.87 -2.63
CA GLN A 113 10.98 7.29 -3.96
C GLN A 113 9.50 7.03 -4.25
N SER A 114 8.63 7.20 -3.24
CA SER A 114 7.18 7.11 -3.41
C SER A 114 6.62 8.36 -4.09
N PHE A 115 5.47 8.23 -4.74
CA PHE A 115 4.82 9.40 -5.35
C PHE A 115 4.48 10.47 -4.32
N VAL A 116 4.11 10.09 -3.08
CA VAL A 116 3.85 11.05 -2.00
C VAL A 116 5.13 11.76 -1.56
N GLY A 117 6.25 11.03 -1.46
CA GLY A 117 7.54 11.62 -1.11
C GLY A 117 8.05 12.58 -2.17
N LEU A 118 7.87 12.24 -3.46
CA LEU A 118 8.19 13.13 -4.59
C LEU A 118 7.32 14.40 -4.55
N MET A 119 6.00 14.25 -4.28
CA MET A 119 5.10 15.39 -4.07
C MET A 119 5.55 16.25 -2.89
N ALA A 120 5.96 15.63 -1.78
CA ALA A 120 6.40 16.33 -0.59
C ALA A 120 7.66 17.17 -0.84
N CYS A 121 8.63 16.62 -1.57
CA CYS A 121 9.85 17.35 -1.92
C CYS A 121 9.56 18.55 -2.84
N ASP A 122 8.70 18.37 -3.83
CA ASP A 122 8.31 19.42 -4.76
C ASP A 122 7.49 20.53 -4.05
N ALA A 123 6.52 20.14 -3.21
CA ALA A 123 5.71 21.06 -2.42
C ALA A 123 6.56 21.86 -1.40
N ALA A 124 7.58 21.23 -0.81
CA ALA A 124 8.49 21.89 0.12
C ALA A 124 9.25 23.05 -0.53
N LEU A 125 9.62 22.92 -1.81
CA LEU A 125 10.24 24.01 -2.59
C LEU A 125 9.28 25.21 -2.81
N GLN A 126 7.96 24.96 -2.70
CA GLN A 126 6.92 25.97 -2.80
C GLN A 126 6.47 26.49 -1.43
N GLY A 127 7.17 26.14 -0.34
CA GLY A 127 6.83 26.53 1.01
C GLY A 127 5.61 25.82 1.61
N LYS A 128 5.17 24.69 1.01
CA LYS A 128 4.03 23.89 1.47
C LYS A 128 4.48 22.64 2.23
N ALA A 129 3.56 22.00 2.94
CA ALA A 129 3.82 20.84 3.79
C ALA A 129 2.88 19.69 3.44
N VAL A 130 3.42 18.57 2.96
CA VAL A 130 2.66 17.35 2.62
C VAL A 130 2.69 16.36 3.76
N TYR A 131 1.52 15.93 4.22
CA TYR A 131 1.33 14.88 5.22
C TYR A 131 0.78 13.63 4.56
N ASN A 132 1.53 12.52 4.65
CA ASN A 132 1.11 11.23 4.13
C ASN A 132 0.21 10.52 5.15
N LEU A 133 -1.08 10.49 4.91
CA LEU A 133 -2.09 9.83 5.74
C LEU A 133 -2.42 8.42 5.26
N GLY A 134 -1.74 7.91 4.21
CA GLY A 134 -1.98 6.59 3.63
C GLY A 134 -1.62 5.47 4.61
N VAL A 135 -2.49 4.47 4.67
CA VAL A 135 -2.30 3.24 5.46
C VAL A 135 -2.87 2.07 4.69
N ALA A 136 -2.15 0.96 4.66
CA ALA A 136 -2.59 -0.24 3.94
C ALA A 136 -4.02 -0.66 4.31
N SER A 137 -4.77 -1.09 3.31
CA SER A 137 -6.18 -1.50 3.42
C SER A 137 -7.16 -0.38 3.83
N TYR A 138 -6.78 0.88 3.75
CA TYR A 138 -7.75 1.96 3.84
C TYR A 138 -8.58 2.04 2.56
N SER A 139 -9.79 2.57 2.69
CA SER A 139 -10.73 2.86 1.60
C SER A 139 -11.54 4.11 1.94
N PRO A 140 -12.38 4.63 1.05
CA PRO A 140 -13.24 5.79 1.31
C PRO A 140 -14.02 5.72 2.63
N ALA A 141 -14.39 4.53 3.09
CA ALA A 141 -15.06 4.31 4.39
C ALA A 141 -14.26 4.88 5.58
N ILE A 142 -12.93 4.91 5.47
CA ILE A 142 -12.04 5.36 6.56
C ILE A 142 -11.51 6.77 6.33
N TYR A 143 -11.37 7.23 5.09
CA TYR A 143 -10.68 8.47 4.73
C TYR A 143 -11.17 9.69 5.51
N HIS A 144 -12.48 9.91 5.55
CA HIS A 144 -13.07 11.04 6.26
C HIS A 144 -12.65 11.10 7.75
N GLN A 145 -12.69 9.95 8.45
CA GLN A 145 -12.32 9.87 9.86
C GLN A 145 -10.81 10.06 10.05
N LYS A 146 -9.99 9.46 9.17
CA LYS A 146 -8.52 9.63 9.18
C LYS A 146 -8.11 11.09 9.01
N ILE A 147 -8.70 11.79 8.04
CA ILE A 147 -8.45 13.20 7.75
C ILE A 147 -8.79 14.06 8.98
N ARG A 148 -9.97 13.86 9.58
CA ARG A 148 -10.37 14.60 10.79
C ARG A 148 -9.43 14.33 11.98
N THR A 149 -9.03 13.09 12.16
CA THR A 149 -8.10 12.71 13.23
C THR A 149 -6.72 13.32 13.00
N ALA A 150 -6.23 13.35 11.76
CA ALA A 150 -4.97 14.01 11.40
C ALA A 150 -5.03 15.53 11.68
N ALA A 151 -6.09 16.21 11.23
CA ALA A 151 -6.28 17.64 11.47
C ALA A 151 -6.29 17.97 12.98
N ARG A 152 -7.00 17.18 13.79
CA ARG A 152 -7.02 17.35 15.26
C ARG A 152 -5.63 17.16 15.88
N ARG A 153 -4.88 16.11 15.47
CA ARG A 153 -3.54 15.81 16.01
C ARG A 153 -2.53 16.88 15.66
N LEU A 154 -2.61 17.41 14.45
CA LEU A 154 -1.72 18.45 13.95
C LEU A 154 -2.12 19.86 14.41
N GLY A 155 -3.38 20.07 14.80
CA GLY A 155 -3.93 21.40 15.10
C GLY A 155 -4.04 22.30 13.86
N ILE A 156 -4.14 21.72 12.66
CA ILE A 156 -4.22 22.43 11.37
C ILE A 156 -5.31 21.83 10.48
N THR A 157 -5.82 22.65 9.56
CA THR A 157 -6.65 22.18 8.43
C THR A 157 -5.85 22.27 7.14
N PRO A 158 -6.01 21.30 6.19
CA PRO A 158 -5.31 21.36 4.93
C PRO A 158 -5.89 22.44 4.00
N ALA A 159 -5.06 22.97 3.12
CA ALA A 159 -5.50 23.77 1.97
C ALA A 159 -5.99 22.87 0.81
N GLU A 160 -5.42 21.66 0.71
CA GLU A 160 -5.78 20.68 -0.32
C GLU A 160 -5.76 19.27 0.26
N ILE A 161 -6.70 18.42 -0.18
CA ILE A 161 -6.72 16.98 0.10
C ILE A 161 -6.59 16.22 -1.21
N PHE A 162 -5.51 15.45 -1.34
CA PHE A 162 -5.35 14.49 -2.43
C PHE A 162 -5.86 13.13 -1.96
N VAL A 163 -6.83 12.59 -2.69
CA VAL A 163 -7.36 11.24 -2.48
C VAL A 163 -6.84 10.34 -3.60
N PHE A 164 -6.00 9.38 -3.24
CA PHE A 164 -5.53 8.35 -4.14
C PHE A 164 -6.40 7.11 -3.98
N LEU A 165 -7.20 6.84 -4.99
CA LEU A 165 -8.22 5.79 -4.98
C LEU A 165 -7.85 4.66 -5.92
N ASP A 166 -7.63 3.48 -5.38
CA ASP A 166 -7.31 2.31 -6.17
C ASP A 166 -8.54 1.42 -6.43
N LEU A 167 -8.33 0.32 -7.15
CA LEU A 167 -9.42 -0.60 -7.51
C LEU A 167 -9.90 -1.42 -6.31
N SER A 168 -9.01 -1.72 -5.35
CA SER A 168 -9.38 -2.51 -4.18
C SER A 168 -10.23 -1.74 -3.17
N ASP A 169 -10.15 -0.42 -3.16
CA ASP A 169 -10.96 0.44 -2.30
C ASP A 169 -12.45 0.21 -2.49
N ILE A 170 -12.85 -0.09 -3.73
CA ILE A 170 -14.24 -0.35 -4.10
C ILE A 170 -14.73 -1.68 -3.51
N ASP A 171 -13.87 -2.71 -3.52
CA ASP A 171 -14.15 -3.99 -2.86
C ASP A 171 -14.19 -3.84 -1.34
N ASP A 172 -13.24 -3.09 -0.77
CA ASP A 172 -13.18 -2.85 0.67
C ASP A 172 -14.44 -2.11 1.16
N ASP A 173 -14.91 -1.10 0.47
CA ASP A 173 -16.16 -0.41 0.79
C ASP A 173 -17.40 -1.29 0.59
N ALA A 174 -17.39 -2.17 -0.43
CA ALA A 174 -18.49 -3.09 -0.65
C ALA A 174 -18.59 -4.20 0.40
N ASN A 175 -17.45 -4.73 0.86
CA ASN A 175 -17.38 -6.02 1.53
C ASN A 175 -16.70 -5.98 2.90
N ALA A 176 -15.61 -5.21 3.07
CA ALA A 176 -14.80 -5.21 4.30
C ALA A 176 -15.34 -4.22 5.36
N TYR A 177 -15.69 -2.99 4.95
CA TYR A 177 -16.10 -1.91 5.87
C TYR A 177 -17.60 -1.67 5.89
N ARG A 178 -18.41 -2.72 5.83
CA ARG A 178 -19.88 -2.61 5.93
C ARG A 178 -20.29 -1.94 7.24
N ALA A 179 -21.21 -0.99 7.16
CA ALA A 179 -21.85 -0.42 8.33
C ALA A 179 -22.51 -1.56 9.16
N GLY A 180 -21.99 -1.84 10.35
CA GLY A 180 -22.42 -2.90 11.23
C GLY A 180 -21.58 -4.18 11.22
N GLY A 181 -20.59 -4.32 10.32
CA GLY A 181 -19.61 -5.42 10.29
C GLY A 181 -18.27 -5.03 10.95
N GLY A 182 -18.30 -4.46 12.13
CA GLY A 182 -17.14 -3.93 12.82
C GLY A 182 -16.19 -4.98 13.39
N ASP A 183 -15.69 -5.94 12.61
CA ASP A 183 -14.80 -6.97 13.16
C ASP A 183 -13.44 -7.14 12.44
N SER A 184 -13.18 -6.45 11.33
CA SER A 184 -11.89 -6.58 10.66
C SER A 184 -10.75 -5.86 11.41
N GLY A 185 -11.00 -4.73 12.07
CA GLY A 185 -10.01 -4.09 12.94
C GLY A 185 -9.79 -4.84 14.25
N ALA A 186 -10.85 -5.42 14.80
CA ALA A 186 -10.78 -6.34 15.94
C ALA A 186 -10.14 -7.67 15.53
N ALA A 187 -10.29 -8.12 14.26
CA ALA A 187 -9.65 -9.32 13.75
C ALA A 187 -8.14 -9.12 13.58
N VAL A 188 -7.68 -7.97 13.07
CA VAL A 188 -6.26 -7.63 13.04
C VAL A 188 -5.69 -7.50 14.45
N ALA A 189 -6.41 -6.85 15.37
CA ALA A 189 -6.00 -6.71 16.78
C ALA A 189 -6.14 -8.01 17.61
N LYS A 190 -7.12 -8.90 17.30
CA LYS A 190 -7.27 -10.20 17.95
C LYS A 190 -6.31 -11.25 17.43
N SER A 191 -5.91 -11.19 16.13
CA SER A 191 -4.93 -12.11 15.59
C SER A 191 -3.53 -11.88 16.20
N GLU A 192 -3.22 -10.68 16.67
CA GLU A 192 -1.94 -10.38 17.32
C GLU A 192 -1.80 -10.99 18.73
N LYS A 193 -2.89 -11.37 19.42
CA LYS A 193 -2.78 -11.80 20.82
C LYS A 193 -2.39 -13.25 21.05
N TRP A 194 -2.57 -14.19 20.11
CA TRP A 194 -2.28 -15.61 20.29
C TRP A 194 -2.00 -16.42 19.00
N ALA A 195 -1.81 -15.78 17.87
CA ALA A 195 -1.35 -16.47 16.67
C ALA A 195 0.16 -16.74 16.77
N ILE A 196 0.58 -17.97 16.50
CA ILE A 196 1.99 -18.24 16.22
C ILE A 196 2.41 -17.29 15.10
N PRO A 197 3.47 -16.51 15.26
CA PRO A 197 3.88 -15.52 14.25
C PRO A 197 4.51 -16.23 13.05
N TRP A 198 3.69 -16.93 12.28
CA TRP A 198 4.12 -17.73 11.12
C TRP A 198 4.87 -16.88 10.10
N ASP A 199 4.46 -15.62 9.95
CA ASP A 199 5.14 -14.68 9.04
C ASP A 199 6.55 -14.34 9.55
N GLU A 200 6.71 -14.15 10.85
CA GLU A 200 8.02 -13.89 11.47
C GLU A 200 8.91 -15.12 11.43
N ILE A 201 8.35 -16.30 11.70
CA ILE A 201 9.04 -17.59 11.59
C ILE A 201 9.43 -17.82 10.13
N GLY A 202 8.53 -17.58 9.18
CA GLY A 202 8.81 -17.68 7.75
C GLY A 202 9.94 -16.74 7.32
N LEU A 203 9.88 -15.47 7.74
CA LEU A 203 10.93 -14.48 7.50
C LEU A 203 12.26 -14.87 8.14
N PHE A 204 12.25 -15.46 9.35
CA PHE A 204 13.46 -15.99 9.97
C PHE A 204 14.14 -17.03 9.08
N PHE A 205 13.40 -18.01 8.58
CA PHE A 205 13.96 -19.04 7.71
C PHE A 205 14.43 -18.48 6.38
N VAL A 206 13.63 -17.64 5.72
CA VAL A 206 14.02 -17.00 4.45
C VAL A 206 15.28 -16.13 4.59
N ASN A 207 15.46 -15.45 5.71
CA ASN A 207 16.59 -14.54 5.89
C ASN A 207 17.86 -15.20 6.47
N ASN A 208 17.76 -16.42 7.03
CA ASN A 208 18.89 -17.08 7.67
C ASN A 208 19.34 -18.38 6.99
N PHE A 209 18.59 -18.82 5.97
CA PHE A 209 18.88 -20.06 5.26
C PHE A 209 18.87 -19.78 3.74
N ALA A 210 20.03 -19.91 3.09
CA ALA A 210 20.19 -19.59 1.68
C ALA A 210 19.33 -20.51 0.78
N VAL A 211 19.20 -21.79 1.12
CA VAL A 211 18.35 -22.73 0.38
C VAL A 211 16.86 -22.37 0.52
N VAL A 212 16.41 -21.98 1.73
CA VAL A 212 15.04 -21.54 1.95
C VAL A 212 14.78 -20.21 1.21
N HIS A 213 15.76 -19.30 1.22
CA HIS A 213 15.71 -18.04 0.48
C HIS A 213 15.53 -18.28 -1.03
N LEU A 214 16.37 -19.17 -1.60
CA LEU A 214 16.27 -19.54 -3.00
C LEU A 214 14.93 -20.21 -3.33
N ALA A 215 14.47 -21.15 -2.49
CA ALA A 215 13.18 -21.81 -2.66
C ALA A 215 12.00 -20.81 -2.59
N HIS A 216 12.06 -19.87 -1.65
CA HIS A 216 11.08 -18.78 -1.56
C HIS A 216 11.10 -17.92 -2.82
N ASP A 217 12.28 -17.53 -3.30
CA ASP A 217 12.44 -16.71 -4.50
C ASP A 217 11.92 -17.42 -5.77
N LEU A 218 12.21 -18.73 -5.90
CA LEU A 218 11.67 -19.55 -6.98
C LEU A 218 10.13 -19.71 -6.85
N SER A 219 9.61 -19.88 -5.63
CA SER A 219 8.18 -19.95 -5.35
C SER A 219 7.50 -18.61 -5.67
N VAL A 220 8.08 -17.49 -5.28
CA VAL A 220 7.57 -16.14 -5.63
C VAL A 220 7.62 -15.95 -7.15
N ALA A 221 8.70 -16.37 -7.83
CA ALA A 221 8.79 -16.28 -9.28
C ALA A 221 7.79 -17.20 -10.00
N SER A 222 7.52 -18.40 -9.48
CA SER A 222 6.51 -19.32 -10.04
C SER A 222 5.09 -18.89 -9.72
N SER A 223 4.84 -18.39 -8.50
CA SER A 223 3.56 -17.83 -8.11
C SER A 223 3.27 -16.50 -8.81
N PHE A 224 4.29 -15.82 -9.32
CA PHE A 224 4.14 -14.64 -10.17
C PHE A 224 3.42 -14.98 -11.48
N LYS A 225 3.86 -16.02 -12.21
CA LYS A 225 3.13 -16.53 -13.39
C LYS A 225 1.67 -16.91 -13.07
N GLN A 226 1.43 -17.44 -11.88
CA GLN A 226 0.12 -17.90 -11.43
C GLN A 226 -0.74 -16.75 -10.83
N LYS A 227 -0.14 -15.75 -10.20
CA LYS A 227 -0.83 -14.56 -9.66
C LYS A 227 -1.05 -13.48 -10.72
N MET A 228 -0.20 -13.39 -11.74
CA MET A 228 -0.43 -12.59 -12.95
C MET A 228 -1.46 -13.23 -13.89
N SER A 229 -1.81 -14.50 -13.69
CA SER A 229 -2.95 -15.10 -14.38
C SER A 229 -4.26 -14.70 -13.68
N PHE A 230 -4.72 -13.48 -13.93
CA PHE A 230 -6.12 -13.05 -13.92
C PHE A 230 -7.00 -13.48 -12.73
N GLY A 231 -6.48 -13.51 -11.48
CA GLY A 231 -7.23 -14.06 -10.36
C GLY A 231 -7.69 -13.09 -9.30
N ARG A 232 -7.39 -11.80 -9.40
CA ARG A 232 -7.78 -10.86 -8.35
C ARG A 232 -9.13 -10.24 -8.66
N GLU A 233 -10.21 -10.83 -8.13
CA GLU A 233 -11.57 -10.29 -8.24
C GLU A 233 -11.64 -8.81 -7.85
N ARG A 234 -10.78 -8.37 -6.91
CA ARG A 234 -10.73 -7.00 -6.39
C ARG A 234 -10.41 -5.93 -7.45
N ALA A 235 -9.67 -6.24 -8.51
CA ALA A 235 -9.38 -5.30 -9.61
C ALA A 235 -10.30 -5.51 -10.81
N ARG A 236 -10.78 -6.74 -11.02
CA ARG A 236 -11.46 -7.15 -12.26
C ARG A 236 -12.85 -6.56 -12.43
N TRP A 237 -13.49 -6.09 -11.36
CA TRP A 237 -14.83 -5.50 -11.46
C TRP A 237 -14.90 -4.34 -12.48
N ALA A 238 -13.78 -3.67 -12.74
CA ALA A 238 -13.71 -2.56 -13.69
C ALA A 238 -13.87 -2.99 -15.15
N PHE A 239 -13.57 -4.25 -15.47
CA PHE A 239 -13.64 -4.82 -16.84
C PHE A 239 -14.30 -6.21 -16.92
N ASP A 240 -14.82 -6.73 -15.79
CA ASP A 240 -15.59 -7.97 -15.72
C ASP A 240 -17.04 -7.64 -15.34
N PRO A 241 -18.00 -7.73 -16.29
CA PRO A 241 -19.39 -7.39 -16.03
C PRO A 241 -20.04 -8.22 -14.92
N ALA A 242 -19.64 -9.49 -14.74
CA ALA A 242 -20.22 -10.35 -13.70
C ALA A 242 -19.80 -9.87 -12.30
N LEU A 243 -18.55 -9.46 -12.12
CA LEU A 243 -18.07 -8.90 -10.86
C LEU A 243 -18.65 -7.51 -10.60
N LEU A 244 -18.78 -6.71 -11.64
CA LEU A 244 -19.43 -5.40 -11.54
C LEU A 244 -20.87 -5.53 -11.01
N GLU A 245 -21.67 -6.46 -11.55
CA GLU A 245 -23.03 -6.70 -11.08
C GLU A 245 -23.06 -7.35 -9.69
N LYS A 246 -22.15 -8.28 -9.41
CA LYS A 246 -22.12 -9.01 -8.13
C LYS A 246 -21.88 -8.08 -6.94
N TRP A 247 -20.99 -7.10 -7.05
CA TRP A 247 -20.63 -6.20 -5.95
C TRP A 247 -20.06 -4.83 -6.39
N GLY A 248 -19.49 -4.70 -7.60
CA GLY A 248 -18.80 -3.49 -8.04
C GLY A 248 -19.69 -2.25 -8.04
N ARG A 249 -20.94 -2.34 -8.56
CA ARG A 249 -21.89 -1.22 -8.56
C ARG A 249 -22.18 -0.71 -7.16
N ARG A 250 -22.43 -1.64 -6.24
CA ARG A 250 -22.64 -1.29 -4.84
C ARG A 250 -21.40 -0.68 -4.21
N GLY A 251 -20.22 -1.22 -4.52
CA GLY A 251 -18.93 -0.67 -4.04
C GLY A 251 -18.75 0.77 -4.51
N LEU A 252 -19.00 1.07 -5.79
CA LEU A 252 -18.94 2.42 -6.34
C LEU A 252 -19.92 3.39 -5.64
N GLU A 253 -21.14 2.95 -5.37
CA GLU A 253 -22.14 3.75 -4.66
C GLU A 253 -21.70 4.07 -3.22
N VAL A 254 -21.26 3.05 -2.47
CA VAL A 254 -20.79 3.21 -1.08
C VAL A 254 -19.54 4.10 -1.03
N ALA A 255 -18.57 3.84 -1.88
CA ALA A 255 -17.34 4.63 -1.97
C ALA A 255 -17.64 6.09 -2.33
N GLY A 256 -18.54 6.33 -3.29
CA GLY A 256 -18.99 7.67 -3.66
C GLY A 256 -19.63 8.41 -2.50
N GLY A 257 -20.53 7.76 -1.76
CA GLY A 257 -21.15 8.35 -0.55
C GLY A 257 -20.13 8.63 0.58
N ASN A 258 -19.08 7.83 0.70
CA ASN A 258 -18.00 8.07 1.65
C ASN A 258 -17.09 9.22 1.21
N LEU A 259 -16.76 9.32 -0.08
CA LEU A 259 -16.02 10.45 -0.63
C LEU A 259 -16.80 11.77 -0.55
N ASP A 260 -18.14 11.73 -0.65
CA ASP A 260 -19.00 12.90 -0.44
C ASP A 260 -18.80 13.52 0.95
N LYS A 261 -18.51 12.70 1.98
CA LYS A 261 -18.17 13.20 3.33
C LYS A 261 -16.84 13.96 3.35
N VAL A 262 -15.86 13.53 2.54
CA VAL A 262 -14.58 14.24 2.41
C VAL A 262 -14.78 15.58 1.70
N VAL A 263 -15.59 15.60 0.62
CA VAL A 263 -15.94 16.84 -0.10
C VAL A 263 -16.68 17.81 0.81
N ALA A 264 -17.65 17.33 1.58
CA ALA A 264 -18.38 18.16 2.55
C ALA A 264 -17.45 18.75 3.60
N LEU A 265 -16.55 17.93 4.18
CA LEU A 265 -15.56 18.39 5.15
C LEU A 265 -14.65 19.47 4.55
N CYS A 266 -14.25 19.32 3.29
CA CYS A 266 -13.39 20.29 2.62
C CYS A 266 -14.14 21.61 2.33
N ARG A 267 -15.43 21.56 2.06
CA ARG A 267 -16.27 22.77 1.96
C ARG A 267 -16.30 23.54 3.28
N ASP A 268 -16.47 22.83 4.40
CA ASP A 268 -16.47 23.45 5.74
C ASP A 268 -15.11 24.08 6.07
N TRP A 269 -14.02 23.43 5.68
CA TRP A 269 -12.65 23.90 5.91
C TRP A 269 -12.14 24.87 4.84
N LYS A 270 -12.89 25.05 3.76
CA LYS A 270 -12.52 25.87 2.58
C LYS A 270 -11.24 25.35 1.90
N CYS A 271 -11.09 24.04 1.81
CA CYS A 271 -9.98 23.37 1.12
C CYS A 271 -10.38 22.83 -0.25
N GLY A 272 -9.40 22.55 -1.09
CA GLY A 272 -9.58 21.84 -2.35
C GLY A 272 -9.58 20.31 -2.17
N VAL A 273 -10.17 19.59 -3.12
CA VAL A 273 -10.09 18.13 -3.22
C VAL A 273 -9.61 17.75 -4.61
N THR A 274 -8.58 16.93 -4.67
CA THR A 274 -8.11 16.30 -5.91
C THR A 274 -8.23 14.78 -5.78
N LEU A 275 -8.98 14.16 -6.69
CA LEU A 275 -9.15 12.70 -6.79
C LEU A 275 -8.23 12.16 -7.86
N VAL A 276 -7.38 11.20 -7.51
CA VAL A 276 -6.45 10.51 -8.38
C VAL A 276 -6.82 9.05 -8.47
N VAL A 277 -6.97 8.50 -9.67
CA VAL A 277 -7.17 7.07 -9.90
C VAL A 277 -6.00 6.51 -10.71
N TYR A 278 -5.66 5.25 -10.51
CA TYR A 278 -4.53 4.60 -11.16
C TYR A 278 -4.77 3.10 -11.34
N PRO A 279 -4.11 2.46 -12.34
CA PRO A 279 -4.36 1.06 -12.66
C PRO A 279 -3.58 0.11 -11.75
N TRP A 280 -4.07 -1.12 -11.70
CA TRP A 280 -3.31 -2.30 -11.32
C TRP A 280 -2.69 -2.97 -12.55
N PRO A 281 -1.70 -3.87 -12.37
CA PRO A 281 -1.15 -4.63 -13.49
C PRO A 281 -2.21 -5.45 -14.24
N ASP A 282 -3.29 -5.86 -13.55
CA ASP A 282 -4.44 -6.56 -14.16
C ASP A 282 -5.16 -5.72 -15.21
N ASN A 283 -5.37 -4.41 -14.97
CA ASN A 283 -5.93 -3.50 -15.95
C ASN A 283 -5.01 -3.33 -17.17
N VAL A 284 -3.71 -3.17 -16.90
CA VAL A 284 -2.69 -3.01 -17.95
C VAL A 284 -2.65 -4.29 -18.81
N ALA A 285 -2.63 -5.47 -18.18
CA ALA A 285 -2.64 -6.76 -18.88
C ALA A 285 -3.93 -6.99 -19.71
N ALA A 286 -5.07 -6.54 -19.19
CA ALA A 286 -6.35 -6.62 -19.89
C ALA A 286 -6.53 -5.56 -21.00
N GLY A 287 -5.62 -4.59 -21.11
CA GLY A 287 -5.74 -3.47 -22.04
C GLY A 287 -6.89 -2.52 -21.72
N ASP A 288 -7.26 -2.40 -20.43
CA ASP A 288 -8.40 -1.62 -19.91
C ASP A 288 -8.12 -0.10 -19.96
N ARG A 289 -7.86 0.43 -21.17
CA ARG A 289 -7.52 1.85 -21.40
C ARG A 289 -8.66 2.78 -21.11
N ASP A 290 -9.88 2.39 -21.47
CA ASP A 290 -11.13 3.12 -21.22
C ASP A 290 -11.84 2.54 -20.00
N SER A 291 -11.12 2.52 -18.88
CA SER A 291 -11.57 1.87 -17.65
C SER A 291 -12.85 2.47 -17.09
N LEU A 292 -13.77 1.61 -16.63
CA LEU A 292 -14.94 2.03 -15.87
C LEU A 292 -14.53 2.83 -14.62
N GLN A 293 -13.40 2.47 -13.97
CA GLN A 293 -12.82 3.21 -12.85
C GLN A 293 -12.62 4.69 -13.23
N VAL A 294 -11.98 4.95 -14.38
CA VAL A 294 -11.69 6.31 -14.84
C VAL A 294 -12.97 7.07 -15.19
N ARG A 295 -13.87 6.46 -15.98
CA ARG A 295 -15.12 7.12 -16.41
C ARG A 295 -16.00 7.47 -15.22
N HIS A 296 -16.24 6.51 -14.33
CA HIS A 296 -17.10 6.70 -13.16
C HIS A 296 -16.59 7.83 -12.26
N TRP A 297 -15.31 7.82 -11.92
CA TRP A 297 -14.75 8.79 -10.98
C TRP A 297 -14.52 10.16 -11.61
N ARG A 298 -14.29 10.24 -12.90
CA ARG A 298 -14.29 11.51 -13.64
C ARG A 298 -15.66 12.19 -13.57
N ASP A 299 -16.73 11.44 -13.84
CA ASP A 299 -18.10 11.96 -13.80
C ASP A 299 -18.51 12.34 -12.38
N TRP A 300 -18.15 11.50 -11.39
CA TRP A 300 -18.38 11.79 -9.98
C TRP A 300 -17.67 13.09 -9.54
N ALA A 301 -16.43 13.28 -9.92
CA ALA A 301 -15.62 14.44 -9.59
C ALA A 301 -16.18 15.71 -10.26
N ALA A 302 -16.50 15.64 -11.56
CA ALA A 302 -17.08 16.76 -12.31
C ALA A 302 -18.38 17.26 -11.68
N ALA A 303 -19.27 16.35 -11.27
CA ALA A 303 -20.54 16.68 -10.62
C ALA A 303 -20.39 17.41 -9.27
N ARG A 304 -19.20 17.38 -8.66
CA ARG A 304 -18.89 17.91 -7.32
C ARG A 304 -17.91 19.07 -7.30
N GLY A 305 -17.35 19.42 -8.47
CA GLY A 305 -16.31 20.42 -8.60
C GLY A 305 -14.96 19.94 -7.99
N VAL A 306 -14.73 18.63 -7.96
CA VAL A 306 -13.50 18.00 -7.52
C VAL A 306 -12.53 17.92 -8.69
N ARG A 307 -11.27 18.27 -8.49
CA ARG A 307 -10.23 18.08 -9.50
C ARG A 307 -9.98 16.58 -9.70
N PHE A 308 -9.91 16.15 -10.94
CA PHE A 308 -9.69 14.75 -11.29
C PHE A 308 -8.38 14.55 -12.02
N VAL A 309 -7.63 13.52 -11.62
CA VAL A 309 -6.38 13.10 -12.26
C VAL A 309 -6.55 11.65 -12.74
N ASP A 310 -6.42 11.47 -14.04
CA ASP A 310 -6.39 10.17 -14.70
C ASP A 310 -4.95 9.62 -14.72
N GLY A 311 -4.60 8.86 -13.70
CA GLY A 311 -3.29 8.19 -13.63
C GLY A 311 -3.20 6.93 -14.51
N PHE A 312 -4.30 6.46 -15.12
CA PHE A 312 -4.28 5.26 -15.98
C PHE A 312 -3.50 5.49 -17.27
N ALA A 313 -3.75 6.60 -17.96
CA ALA A 313 -3.25 6.84 -19.30
C ALA A 313 -1.73 6.66 -19.45
N ALA A 314 -0.96 7.03 -18.43
CA ALA A 314 0.49 6.93 -18.42
C ALA A 314 0.99 5.50 -18.52
N PHE A 315 0.34 4.56 -17.83
CA PHE A 315 0.76 3.15 -17.78
C PHE A 315 0.48 2.38 -19.07
N PHE A 316 -0.26 2.96 -20.01
CA PHE A 316 -0.58 2.37 -21.31
C PHE A 316 0.25 2.94 -22.48
N ARG A 317 1.26 3.75 -22.21
CA ARG A 317 2.15 4.31 -23.24
C ARG A 317 3.12 3.27 -23.82
N GLU A 318 3.38 2.20 -23.07
CA GLU A 318 4.25 1.09 -23.46
C GLU A 318 3.42 -0.20 -23.68
N PRO A 319 3.96 -1.24 -24.36
CA PRO A 319 3.37 -2.57 -24.36
C PRO A 319 3.13 -3.09 -22.94
N ALA A 320 2.04 -3.86 -22.75
CA ALA A 320 1.58 -4.25 -21.42
C ALA A 320 2.63 -5.01 -20.59
N ASP A 321 3.35 -5.94 -21.20
CA ASP A 321 4.41 -6.72 -20.57
C ASP A 321 5.58 -5.83 -20.11
N VAL A 322 5.96 -4.85 -20.93
CA VAL A 322 7.01 -3.86 -20.62
C VAL A 322 6.56 -2.95 -19.48
N ALA A 323 5.35 -2.41 -19.56
CA ALA A 323 4.79 -1.52 -18.54
C ALA A 323 4.66 -2.23 -17.19
N ILE A 324 4.18 -3.47 -17.18
CA ILE A 324 4.04 -4.27 -15.95
C ILE A 324 5.41 -4.57 -15.35
N ALA A 325 6.38 -5.00 -16.15
CA ALA A 325 7.72 -5.32 -15.65
C ALA A 325 8.46 -4.08 -15.12
N ARG A 326 8.20 -2.90 -15.69
CA ARG A 326 8.88 -1.66 -15.35
C ARG A 326 8.25 -0.94 -14.17
N TYR A 327 6.93 -0.87 -14.12
CA TYR A 327 6.22 0.03 -13.20
C TYR A 327 5.63 -0.68 -11.97
N PHE A 328 5.55 -2.02 -11.98
CA PHE A 328 5.01 -2.77 -10.86
C PHE A 328 6.05 -3.73 -10.27
N ILE A 329 6.00 -3.90 -8.95
CA ILE A 329 6.85 -4.86 -8.25
C ILE A 329 6.51 -6.27 -8.74
N SER A 330 7.54 -7.03 -9.10
CA SER A 330 7.37 -8.37 -9.63
C SER A 330 6.53 -9.26 -8.71
N GLY A 331 5.38 -9.74 -9.21
CA GLY A 331 4.43 -10.58 -8.46
C GLY A 331 3.50 -9.83 -7.52
N ASP A 332 3.48 -8.51 -7.60
CA ASP A 332 2.70 -7.64 -6.72
C ASP A 332 1.93 -6.58 -7.52
N VAL A 333 1.02 -5.87 -6.85
CA VAL A 333 0.26 -4.78 -7.46
C VAL A 333 0.92 -3.42 -7.28
N HIS A 334 1.78 -3.30 -6.24
CA HIS A 334 2.39 -2.02 -5.87
C HIS A 334 3.45 -1.59 -6.87
N PHE A 335 3.69 -0.29 -6.89
CA PHE A 335 4.61 0.32 -7.84
C PHE A 335 6.08 0.08 -7.48
N THR A 336 6.90 -0.06 -8.52
CA THR A 336 8.35 0.19 -8.43
C THR A 336 8.62 1.69 -8.24
N GLU A 337 9.88 2.07 -8.03
CA GLU A 337 10.29 3.49 -8.05
C GLU A 337 9.90 4.17 -9.37
N ALA A 338 10.02 3.46 -10.49
CA ALA A 338 9.62 3.98 -11.80
C ALA A 338 8.10 4.20 -11.90
N GLY A 339 7.29 3.28 -11.35
CA GLY A 339 5.84 3.41 -11.31
C GLY A 339 5.39 4.56 -10.40
N ASN A 340 6.02 4.70 -9.23
CA ASN A 340 5.78 5.83 -8.32
C ASN A 340 6.08 7.16 -9.00
N ARG A 341 7.23 7.27 -9.69
CA ARG A 341 7.62 8.47 -10.44
C ARG A 341 6.64 8.76 -11.57
N LEU A 342 6.22 7.73 -12.31
CA LEU A 342 5.27 7.90 -13.41
C LEU A 342 3.94 8.49 -12.91
N LEU A 343 3.38 7.96 -11.81
CA LEU A 343 2.15 8.49 -11.23
C LEU A 343 2.34 9.93 -10.72
N TYR A 344 3.47 10.22 -10.05
CA TYR A 344 3.79 11.57 -9.60
C TYR A 344 3.83 12.57 -10.77
N GLU A 345 4.48 12.21 -11.89
CA GLU A 345 4.58 13.09 -13.06
C GLU A 345 3.20 13.36 -13.71
N GLU A 346 2.29 12.37 -13.74
CA GLU A 346 0.92 12.58 -14.22
C GLU A 346 0.14 13.52 -13.29
N VAL A 347 0.27 13.33 -11.97
CA VAL A 347 -0.36 14.24 -10.99
C VAL A 347 0.19 15.65 -11.17
N LYS A 348 1.52 15.81 -11.27
CA LYS A 348 2.18 17.10 -11.46
C LYS A 348 1.75 17.77 -12.76
N ALA A 349 1.71 17.04 -13.86
CA ALA A 349 1.29 17.56 -15.16
C ALA A 349 -0.16 18.06 -15.13
N THR A 350 -1.06 17.28 -14.53
CA THR A 350 -2.50 17.62 -14.46
C THR A 350 -2.78 18.80 -13.53
N THR A 351 -2.02 18.92 -12.44
CA THR A 351 -2.17 20.03 -11.47
C THR A 351 -1.36 21.27 -11.83
N GLY A 352 -0.54 21.20 -12.89
CA GLY A 352 0.42 22.25 -13.25
C GLY A 352 1.54 22.43 -12.23
N GLY A 353 1.77 21.42 -11.37
CA GLY A 353 2.70 21.48 -10.24
C GLY A 353 2.28 22.46 -9.13
N ALA A 354 1.06 22.95 -9.18
CA ALA A 354 0.46 23.73 -8.10
C ALA A 354 -0.16 22.76 -7.09
N TRP A 355 0.55 22.56 -6.01
CA TRP A 355 0.12 21.66 -4.92
C TRP A 355 -0.85 22.37 -3.98
#